data_75cfe1f255438ed58ca8d94815a2e20a
#
_entry.id   75cfe1f255438ed58ca8d94815a2e20a
#
_cell.length_a   1.000
_cell.length_b   1.000
_cell.length_c   1.000
_cell.angle_alpha   90.00
_cell.angle_beta   90.00
_cell.angle_gamma   90.00
#
_symmetry.space_group_name_H-M   'P 1'
#
loop_
_entity.id
_entity.type
_entity.pdbx_description
1 polymer ?
#
loop_
_entity_poly.entity_id
_entity_poly.type
_entity_poly.pdbx_seq_one_letter_code
_entity_poly.pdbx_strand_id
1 'polypeptide(L)'
;MNPSLTPATSKEPDYGVSEIRANLRKLERHDLWVWGNAAIIILSLTALIVSLSVSLYLSGSRTVFGWNLSSAVRALVALVLIFTGQMIYQHLKLRKIQRELAEQQIEAEVFRRLAMFDPLTGLYNRRFAEQRLRAEIARSERRGLSMIVVLLDLNDFKKINDAYGHLAGDHVLKQFAKWLSRSTRGSDLAVRWGGDEFMLLLLDCEPEKLSIVLGRLDGFAVELHGKSLPVSFAVGWKSYQPGDEFEGLIEAADQNLYAHKTTVKLPNEPPKILT
;
A
#
# COMPACT_ATOMS: atom_id res chain seq x y z
N MET A 1 0.22 43.47 -7.97
CA MET A 1 -0.57 42.58 -7.11
C MET A 1 -0.29 41.15 -7.56
N ASN A 2 0.48 40.44 -6.79
CA ASN A 2 0.96 39.09 -7.09
C ASN A 2 0.02 38.09 -6.43
N PRO A 3 -0.61 37.12 -7.13
CA PRO A 3 -1.35 36.07 -6.44
C PRO A 3 -0.38 35.03 -5.91
N SER A 4 -0.43 34.84 -4.61
CA SER A 4 0.30 33.89 -3.79
C SER A 4 0.21 32.47 -4.34
N LEU A 5 1.36 31.91 -4.70
CA LEU A 5 1.59 30.49 -4.93
C LEU A 5 1.46 29.76 -3.58
N THR A 6 0.31 29.17 -3.32
CA THR A 6 0.17 28.16 -2.29
C THR A 6 0.93 26.90 -2.74
N PRO A 7 1.84 26.35 -1.91
CA PRO A 7 2.52 25.11 -2.26
C PRO A 7 1.47 23.98 -2.27
N ALA A 8 1.37 23.29 -3.41
CA ALA A 8 0.63 22.04 -3.52
C ALA A 8 1.22 21.05 -2.52
N THR A 9 0.48 20.78 -1.45
CA THR A 9 0.80 19.73 -0.48
C THR A 9 0.93 18.42 -1.24
N SER A 10 2.15 17.91 -1.35
CA SER A 10 2.45 16.57 -1.80
C SER A 10 1.72 15.61 -0.85
N LYS A 11 0.55 15.11 -1.27
CA LYS A 11 -0.07 13.98 -0.58
C LYS A 11 0.91 12.82 -0.70
N GLU A 12 1.53 12.47 0.43
CA GLU A 12 2.22 11.20 0.59
C GLU A 12 1.31 10.08 0.08
N PRO A 13 1.87 9.09 -0.63
CA PRO A 13 1.08 7.95 -1.11
C PRO A 13 0.40 7.29 0.09
N ASP A 14 -0.92 7.35 0.12
CA ASP A 14 -1.75 6.73 1.15
C ASP A 14 -1.69 5.21 1.00
N TYR A 15 -0.76 4.60 1.71
CA TYR A 15 -0.50 3.15 1.70
C TYR A 15 -1.59 2.32 2.41
N GLY A 16 -2.84 2.79 2.43
CA GLY A 16 -3.94 2.12 3.18
C GLY A 16 -3.88 2.37 4.69
N VAL A 17 -2.90 3.15 5.14
CA VAL A 17 -2.75 3.57 6.55
C VAL A 17 -3.92 4.44 7.00
N SER A 18 -4.51 5.21 6.10
CA SER A 18 -5.71 6.01 6.36
C SER A 18 -6.92 5.15 6.70
N GLU A 19 -7.10 4.02 6.03
CA GLU A 19 -8.21 3.08 6.26
C GLU A 19 -8.05 2.36 7.60
N ILE A 20 -6.83 1.92 7.93
CA ILE A 20 -6.51 1.33 9.23
C ILE A 20 -6.75 2.35 10.35
N ARG A 21 -6.30 3.59 10.20
CA ARG A 21 -6.54 4.69 11.17
C ARG A 21 -8.03 5.04 11.29
N ALA A 22 -8.80 4.97 10.20
CA ALA A 22 -10.24 5.22 10.23
C ALA A 22 -10.98 4.11 10.99
N ASN A 23 -10.60 2.86 10.81
CA ASN A 23 -11.15 1.72 11.53
C ASN A 23 -10.79 1.75 13.02
N LEU A 24 -9.55 2.13 13.38
CA LEU A 24 -9.15 2.33 14.77
C LEU A 24 -9.99 3.42 15.45
N ARG A 25 -10.24 4.55 14.79
CA ARG A 25 -11.10 5.63 15.32
C ARG A 25 -12.56 5.22 15.50
N LYS A 26 -13.09 4.33 14.64
CA LYS A 26 -14.44 3.77 14.82
C LYS A 26 -14.52 2.86 16.05
N LEU A 27 -13.51 2.03 16.26
CA LEU A 27 -13.39 1.17 17.43
C LEU A 27 -13.30 2.00 18.72
N GLU A 28 -12.51 3.07 18.74
CA GLU A 28 -12.39 3.98 19.90
C GLU A 28 -13.72 4.65 20.28
N ARG A 29 -14.54 5.06 19.29
CA ARG A 29 -15.87 5.64 19.56
C ARG A 29 -16.86 4.63 20.10
N HIS A 30 -16.86 3.42 19.56
CA HIS A 30 -17.73 2.35 20.04
C HIS A 30 -17.39 1.97 21.47
N ASP A 31 -16.12 1.91 21.79
CA ASP A 31 -15.64 1.61 23.12
C ASP A 31 -16.03 2.69 24.14
N LEU A 32 -15.91 3.99 23.81
CA LEU A 32 -16.35 5.08 24.66
C LEU A 32 -17.85 4.99 25.00
N TRP A 33 -18.67 4.60 24.02
CA TRP A 33 -20.10 4.42 24.22
C TRP A 33 -20.42 3.23 25.15
N VAL A 34 -19.76 2.11 24.97
CA VAL A 34 -19.92 0.90 25.81
C VAL A 34 -19.51 1.19 27.26
N TRP A 35 -18.38 1.91 27.45
CA TRP A 35 -17.90 2.28 28.78
C TRP A 35 -18.74 3.35 29.45
N GLY A 36 -19.27 4.27 28.69
CA GLY A 36 -20.25 5.27 29.20
C GLY A 36 -21.50 4.57 29.77
N ASN A 37 -22.05 3.61 29.03
CA ASN A 37 -23.19 2.82 29.49
C ASN A 37 -22.85 1.94 30.71
N ALA A 38 -21.69 1.27 30.73
CA ALA A 38 -21.25 0.48 31.86
C ALA A 38 -21.08 1.35 33.13
N ALA A 39 -20.49 2.53 33.03
CA ALA A 39 -20.37 3.47 34.14
C ALA A 39 -21.73 3.94 34.68
N ILE A 40 -22.70 4.21 33.81
CA ILE A 40 -24.06 4.59 34.17
C ILE A 40 -24.76 3.44 34.94
N ILE A 41 -24.61 2.20 34.47
CA ILE A 41 -25.20 0.99 35.09
C ILE A 41 -24.59 0.81 36.49
N ILE A 42 -23.29 0.93 36.64
CA ILE A 42 -22.59 0.78 37.93
C ILE A 42 -23.03 1.89 38.90
N LEU A 43 -23.11 3.14 38.44
CA LEU A 43 -23.58 4.27 39.24
C LEU A 43 -25.04 4.10 39.68
N SER A 44 -25.90 3.62 38.80
CA SER A 44 -27.32 3.34 39.09
C SER A 44 -27.47 2.21 40.10
N LEU A 45 -26.65 1.15 40.00
CA LEU A 45 -26.67 0.03 40.92
C LEU A 45 -26.17 0.43 42.31
N THR A 46 -25.11 1.24 42.37
CA THR A 46 -24.60 1.77 43.67
C THR A 46 -25.60 2.69 44.31
N ALA A 47 -26.26 3.57 43.56
CA ALA A 47 -27.31 4.46 44.09
C ALA A 47 -28.52 3.66 44.62
N LEU A 48 -28.95 2.61 43.91
CA LEU A 48 -30.01 1.71 44.37
C LEU A 48 -29.65 0.98 45.68
N ILE A 49 -28.43 0.47 45.77
CA ILE A 49 -27.94 -0.19 47.01
C ILE A 49 -27.90 0.77 48.19
N VAL A 50 -27.43 1.99 47.99
CA VAL A 50 -27.41 3.03 49.03
C VAL A 50 -28.84 3.41 49.45
N SER A 51 -29.75 3.61 48.49
CA SER A 51 -31.17 3.91 48.75
C SER A 51 -31.85 2.83 49.57
N LEU A 52 -31.66 1.57 49.17
CA LEU A 52 -32.23 0.41 49.87
C LEU A 52 -31.65 0.28 51.33
N SER A 53 -30.35 0.54 51.49
CA SER A 53 -29.66 0.56 52.77
C SER A 53 -30.22 1.62 53.72
N VAL A 54 -30.44 2.84 53.22
CA VAL A 54 -31.04 3.93 53.99
C VAL A 54 -32.48 3.62 54.37
N SER A 55 -33.29 3.09 53.46
CA SER A 55 -34.67 2.67 53.70
C SER A 55 -34.76 1.60 54.80
N LEU A 56 -33.92 0.55 54.74
CA LEU A 56 -33.86 -0.51 55.77
C LEU A 56 -33.37 0.03 57.13
N TYR A 57 -32.43 0.97 57.13
CA TYR A 57 -31.96 1.63 58.34
C TYR A 57 -33.10 2.40 59.03
N LEU A 58 -33.87 3.16 58.29
CA LEU A 58 -35.00 3.95 58.75
C LEU A 58 -36.18 3.08 59.27
N SER A 59 -36.36 1.89 58.71
CA SER A 59 -37.38 0.94 59.12
C SER A 59 -37.04 0.14 60.43
N GLY A 60 -35.90 0.43 61.03
CA GLY A 60 -35.49 -0.19 62.32
C GLY A 60 -34.89 -1.58 62.21
N SER A 61 -34.79 -2.18 61.05
CA SER A 61 -34.14 -3.49 60.84
C SER A 61 -32.63 -3.34 60.89
N ARG A 62 -32.01 -3.85 61.98
CA ARG A 62 -30.55 -3.76 62.19
C ARG A 62 -29.75 -4.94 61.59
N THR A 63 -30.43 -6.03 61.19
CA THR A 63 -29.79 -7.22 60.66
C THR A 63 -30.47 -7.74 59.43
N VAL A 64 -29.67 -8.19 58.42
CA VAL A 64 -30.10 -8.90 57.25
C VAL A 64 -29.31 -10.22 57.23
N PHE A 65 -29.97 -11.39 57.22
CA PHE A 65 -29.36 -12.71 57.33
C PHE A 65 -28.37 -12.88 58.51
N GLY A 66 -28.66 -12.25 59.68
CA GLY A 66 -27.79 -12.34 60.84
C GLY A 66 -26.56 -11.45 60.84
N TRP A 67 -26.33 -10.66 59.80
CA TRP A 67 -25.24 -9.70 59.69
C TRP A 67 -25.73 -8.28 59.96
N ASN A 68 -24.86 -7.45 60.55
CA ASN A 68 -25.17 -6.02 60.72
C ASN A 68 -25.31 -5.40 59.34
N LEU A 69 -26.44 -4.72 59.07
CA LEU A 69 -26.76 -4.09 57.78
C LEU A 69 -25.61 -3.20 57.27
N SER A 70 -24.97 -2.45 58.13
CA SER A 70 -23.85 -1.55 57.80
C SER A 70 -22.60 -2.32 57.34
N SER A 71 -22.32 -3.49 57.85
CA SER A 71 -21.17 -4.32 57.41
C SER A 71 -21.45 -5.02 56.07
N ALA A 72 -22.67 -5.48 55.83
CA ALA A 72 -23.09 -6.09 54.57
C ALA A 72 -23.03 -5.07 53.42
N VAL A 73 -23.49 -3.84 53.66
CA VAL A 73 -23.41 -2.74 52.67
C VAL A 73 -21.96 -2.37 52.31
N ARG A 74 -21.10 -2.21 53.34
CA ARG A 74 -19.68 -1.93 53.12
C ARG A 74 -18.98 -3.04 52.31
N ALA A 75 -19.26 -4.33 52.64
CA ALA A 75 -18.70 -5.42 51.89
C ALA A 75 -19.14 -5.44 50.41
N LEU A 76 -20.42 -5.15 50.16
CA LEU A 76 -20.96 -5.06 48.79
C LEU A 76 -20.34 -3.92 48.00
N VAL A 77 -20.21 -2.73 48.58
CA VAL A 77 -19.55 -1.56 47.97
C VAL A 77 -18.08 -1.89 47.65
N ALA A 78 -17.36 -2.51 48.60
CA ALA A 78 -15.98 -2.92 48.37
C ALA A 78 -15.86 -3.91 47.21
N LEU A 79 -16.75 -4.87 47.11
CA LEU A 79 -16.77 -5.87 46.03
C LEU A 79 -17.04 -5.22 44.67
N VAL A 80 -17.98 -4.27 44.59
CA VAL A 80 -18.26 -3.51 43.38
C VAL A 80 -17.05 -2.68 42.95
N LEU A 81 -16.38 -2.01 43.90
CA LEU A 81 -15.17 -1.22 43.61
C LEU A 81 -14.00 -2.10 43.12
N ILE A 82 -13.80 -3.25 43.72
CA ILE A 82 -12.77 -4.23 43.29
C ILE A 82 -13.09 -4.72 41.88
N PHE A 83 -14.33 -5.11 41.61
CA PHE A 83 -14.75 -5.63 40.31
C PHE A 83 -14.61 -4.53 39.21
N THR A 84 -15.03 -3.30 39.50
CA THR A 84 -14.85 -2.16 38.56
C THR A 84 -13.39 -1.85 38.30
N GLY A 85 -12.56 -1.85 39.35
CA GLY A 85 -11.11 -1.67 39.20
C GLY A 85 -10.48 -2.75 38.33
N GLN A 86 -10.84 -4.00 38.56
CA GLN A 86 -10.38 -5.15 37.76
C GLN A 86 -10.84 -5.02 36.29
N MET A 87 -12.08 -4.64 36.06
CA MET A 87 -12.63 -4.45 34.72
C MET A 87 -11.91 -3.33 33.96
N ILE A 88 -11.69 -2.19 34.60
CA ILE A 88 -10.91 -1.07 34.03
C ILE A 88 -9.48 -1.51 33.70
N TYR A 89 -8.82 -2.20 34.64
CA TYR A 89 -7.46 -2.71 34.42
C TYR A 89 -7.36 -3.64 33.22
N GLN A 90 -8.26 -4.62 33.11
CA GLN A 90 -8.29 -5.53 31.97
C GLN A 90 -8.55 -4.78 30.65
N HIS A 91 -9.45 -3.81 30.67
CA HIS A 91 -9.75 -3.02 29.49
C HIS A 91 -8.55 -2.20 29.03
N LEU A 92 -7.88 -1.50 29.94
CA LEU A 92 -6.67 -0.73 29.62
C LEU A 92 -5.56 -1.63 29.07
N LYS A 93 -5.41 -2.83 29.63
CA LYS A 93 -4.46 -3.83 29.15
C LYS A 93 -4.80 -4.30 27.73
N LEU A 94 -6.07 -4.60 27.45
CA LEU A 94 -6.52 -5.00 26.12
C LEU A 94 -6.29 -3.89 25.09
N ARG A 95 -6.61 -2.63 25.43
CA ARG A 95 -6.34 -1.48 24.57
C ARG A 95 -4.86 -1.33 24.23
N LYS A 96 -3.98 -1.52 25.21
CA LYS A 96 -2.54 -1.48 25.00
C LYS A 96 -2.10 -2.54 24.00
N ILE A 97 -2.53 -3.79 24.19
CA ILE A 97 -2.20 -4.90 23.28
C ILE A 97 -2.74 -4.64 21.86
N GLN A 98 -3.97 -4.13 21.72
CA GLN A 98 -4.54 -3.83 20.42
C GLN A 98 -3.78 -2.71 19.68
N ARG A 99 -3.30 -1.68 20.39
CA ARG A 99 -2.46 -0.64 19.81
C ARG A 99 -1.12 -1.18 19.33
N GLU A 100 -0.44 -1.96 20.16
CA GLU A 100 0.84 -2.60 19.81
C GLU A 100 0.69 -3.51 18.57
N LEU A 101 -0.37 -4.31 18.49
CA LEU A 101 -0.66 -5.13 17.32
C LEU A 101 -0.93 -4.31 16.08
N ALA A 102 -1.71 -3.23 16.19
CA ALA A 102 -2.00 -2.35 15.07
C ALA A 102 -0.73 -1.64 14.55
N GLU A 103 0.14 -1.19 15.45
CA GLU A 103 1.44 -0.59 15.09
C GLU A 103 2.32 -1.60 14.36
N GLN A 104 2.44 -2.83 14.87
CA GLN A 104 3.20 -3.91 14.21
C GLN A 104 2.62 -4.26 12.84
N GLN A 105 1.29 -4.28 12.67
CA GLN A 105 0.66 -4.54 11.37
C GLN A 105 0.96 -3.42 10.37
N ILE A 106 0.90 -2.17 10.78
CA ILE A 106 1.25 -1.01 9.93
C ILE A 106 2.72 -1.10 9.51
N GLU A 107 3.61 -1.35 10.46
CA GLU A 107 5.04 -1.47 10.20
C GLU A 107 5.35 -2.62 9.23
N ALA A 108 4.75 -3.79 9.45
CA ALA A 108 4.89 -4.95 8.56
C ALA A 108 4.37 -4.66 7.14
N GLU A 109 3.23 -3.96 7.00
CA GLU A 109 2.68 -3.61 5.68
C GLU A 109 3.56 -2.57 4.97
N VAL A 110 4.08 -1.56 5.68
CA VAL A 110 5.04 -0.59 5.13
C VAL A 110 6.30 -1.31 4.67
N PHE A 111 6.85 -2.20 5.51
CA PHE A 111 8.04 -2.97 5.17
C PHE A 111 7.82 -3.86 3.94
N ARG A 112 6.69 -4.56 3.90
CA ARG A 112 6.30 -5.39 2.74
C ARG A 112 6.19 -4.56 1.47
N ARG A 113 5.58 -3.37 1.53
CA ARG A 113 5.45 -2.47 0.38
C ARG A 113 6.80 -1.96 -0.10
N LEU A 114 7.67 -1.51 0.79
CA LEU A 114 9.03 -1.09 0.44
C LEU A 114 9.86 -2.24 -0.14
N ALA A 115 9.61 -3.48 0.29
CA ALA A 115 10.27 -4.66 -0.26
C ALA A 115 9.80 -5.01 -1.69
N MET A 116 8.56 -4.65 -2.09
CA MET A 116 7.97 -5.04 -3.37
C MET A 116 7.85 -3.91 -4.39
N PHE A 117 7.66 -2.67 -3.94
CA PHE A 117 7.35 -1.54 -4.82
C PHE A 117 8.44 -0.47 -4.81
N ASP A 118 8.56 0.24 -5.93
CA ASP A 118 9.38 1.44 -6.05
C ASP A 118 8.65 2.64 -5.41
N PRO A 119 9.26 3.36 -4.46
CA PRO A 119 8.59 4.41 -3.70
C PRO A 119 8.25 5.65 -4.55
N LEU A 120 8.95 5.89 -5.65
CA LEU A 120 8.72 7.04 -6.51
C LEU A 120 7.52 6.81 -7.44
N THR A 121 7.48 5.65 -8.08
CA THR A 121 6.55 5.35 -9.17
C THR A 121 5.34 4.51 -8.73
N GLY A 122 5.46 3.76 -7.63
CA GLY A 122 4.44 2.82 -7.17
C GLY A 122 4.36 1.52 -7.99
N LEU A 123 5.22 1.34 -8.99
CA LEU A 123 5.39 0.07 -9.69
C LEU A 123 6.13 -0.94 -8.84
N TYR A 124 6.12 -2.20 -9.26
CA TYR A 124 7.02 -3.18 -8.65
C TYR A 124 8.47 -2.75 -8.81
N ASN A 125 9.30 -3.03 -7.81
CA ASN A 125 10.74 -2.78 -7.88
C ASN A 125 11.47 -3.96 -8.54
N ARG A 126 12.71 -3.74 -8.95
CA ARG A 126 13.58 -4.73 -9.59
C ARG A 126 13.69 -6.02 -8.77
N ARG A 127 13.90 -5.91 -7.44
CA ARG A 127 14.09 -7.08 -6.57
C ARG A 127 12.87 -8.01 -6.59
N PHE A 128 11.68 -7.47 -6.51
CA PHE A 128 10.45 -8.26 -6.60
C PHE A 128 10.27 -8.88 -7.99
N ALA A 129 10.58 -8.09 -9.05
CA ALA A 129 10.48 -8.57 -10.42
C ALA A 129 11.42 -9.73 -10.71
N GLU A 130 12.67 -9.69 -10.24
CA GLU A 130 13.63 -10.79 -10.37
C GLU A 130 13.11 -12.07 -9.71
N GLN A 131 12.59 -11.96 -8.49
CA GLN A 131 12.00 -13.11 -7.79
C GLN A 131 10.77 -13.67 -8.52
N ARG A 132 9.92 -12.78 -9.02
CA ARG A 132 8.69 -13.17 -9.76
C ARG A 132 9.02 -13.81 -11.09
N LEU A 133 9.96 -13.26 -11.87
CA LEU A 133 10.38 -13.81 -13.15
C LEU A 133 10.93 -15.23 -13.01
N ARG A 134 11.81 -15.49 -12.02
CA ARG A 134 12.30 -16.84 -11.73
C ARG A 134 11.16 -17.81 -11.41
N ALA A 135 10.15 -17.38 -10.67
CA ALA A 135 8.97 -18.22 -10.38
C ALA A 135 8.10 -18.48 -11.62
N GLU A 136 7.95 -17.48 -12.51
CA GLU A 136 7.20 -17.65 -13.75
C GLU A 136 7.95 -18.52 -14.78
N ILE A 137 9.29 -18.43 -14.87
CA ILE A 137 10.11 -19.35 -15.67
C ILE A 137 9.82 -20.80 -15.26
N ALA A 138 9.92 -21.10 -13.96
CA ALA A 138 9.63 -22.44 -13.45
C ALA A 138 8.18 -22.89 -13.67
N ARG A 139 7.23 -21.94 -13.72
CA ARG A 139 5.83 -22.21 -14.03
C ARG A 139 5.63 -22.49 -15.53
N SER A 140 6.24 -21.66 -16.39
CA SER A 140 6.17 -21.79 -17.83
C SER A 140 6.79 -23.10 -18.31
N GLU A 141 7.92 -23.49 -17.74
CA GLU A 141 8.58 -24.78 -18.01
C GLU A 141 7.65 -25.97 -17.73
N ARG A 142 6.95 -25.96 -16.59
CA ARG A 142 6.05 -27.05 -16.20
C ARG A 142 4.74 -27.11 -16.99
N ARG A 143 4.23 -25.97 -17.47
CA ARG A 143 2.89 -25.84 -18.04
C ARG A 143 2.87 -25.51 -19.53
N GLY A 144 4.01 -25.26 -20.14
CA GLY A 144 4.09 -24.81 -21.53
C GLY A 144 3.46 -23.45 -21.77
N LEU A 145 3.54 -22.52 -20.77
CA LEU A 145 2.95 -21.19 -20.88
C LEU A 145 3.93 -20.23 -21.54
N SER A 146 3.41 -19.37 -22.42
CA SER A 146 4.17 -18.30 -23.04
C SER A 146 4.35 -17.13 -22.10
N MET A 147 5.50 -16.46 -22.18
CA MET A 147 5.72 -15.19 -21.49
C MET A 147 6.75 -14.35 -22.25
N ILE A 148 6.66 -13.03 -22.11
CA ILE A 148 7.58 -12.09 -22.75
C ILE A 148 8.13 -11.12 -21.69
N VAL A 149 9.44 -10.95 -21.69
CA VAL A 149 10.13 -9.88 -20.96
C VAL A 149 10.34 -8.73 -21.92
N VAL A 150 9.93 -7.52 -21.49
CA VAL A 150 10.12 -6.28 -22.26
C VAL A 150 10.88 -5.29 -21.39
N LEU A 151 12.00 -4.77 -21.87
CA LEU A 151 12.73 -3.68 -21.25
C LEU A 151 12.43 -2.37 -22.01
N LEU A 152 12.25 -1.31 -21.26
CA LEU A 152 11.97 0.02 -21.79
C LEU A 152 12.92 1.04 -21.11
N ASP A 153 13.39 2.01 -21.88
CA ASP A 153 14.28 3.05 -21.38
C ASP A 153 13.87 4.39 -21.98
N LEU A 154 13.67 5.41 -21.12
CA LEU A 154 13.25 6.73 -21.54
C LEU A 154 14.38 7.47 -22.27
N ASN A 155 14.14 7.83 -23.53
CA ASN A 155 15.13 8.52 -24.32
C ASN A 155 15.39 9.93 -23.78
N ASP A 156 16.66 10.31 -23.74
CA ASP A 156 17.09 11.67 -23.37
C ASP A 156 16.60 12.14 -21.97
N PHE A 157 16.27 11.20 -21.06
CA PHE A 157 15.76 11.53 -19.72
C PHE A 157 16.71 12.46 -18.94
N LYS A 158 18.02 12.28 -19.10
CA LYS A 158 19.01 13.20 -18.52
C LYS A 158 18.83 14.63 -19.02
N LYS A 159 18.51 14.86 -20.31
CA LYS A 159 18.25 16.20 -20.84
C LYS A 159 17.02 16.84 -20.21
N ILE A 160 16.01 16.04 -19.88
CA ILE A 160 14.82 16.52 -19.16
C ILE A 160 15.22 17.00 -17.76
N ASN A 161 16.01 16.21 -17.02
CA ASN A 161 16.52 16.61 -15.72
C ASN A 161 17.39 17.89 -15.78
N ASP A 162 18.28 17.96 -16.76
CA ASP A 162 19.18 19.10 -16.93
C ASP A 162 18.42 20.39 -17.32
N ALA A 163 17.35 20.28 -18.12
CA ALA A 163 16.56 21.42 -18.60
C ALA A 163 15.48 21.89 -17.61
N TYR A 164 14.83 20.95 -16.89
CA TYR A 164 13.64 21.23 -16.06
C TYR A 164 13.82 20.90 -14.58
N GLY A 165 14.98 20.34 -14.19
CA GLY A 165 15.29 19.93 -12.83
C GLY A 165 14.79 18.53 -12.46
N HIS A 166 15.36 17.95 -11.41
CA HIS A 166 15.04 16.58 -10.97
C HIS A 166 13.59 16.37 -10.58
N LEU A 167 12.90 17.39 -10.04
CA LEU A 167 11.47 17.29 -9.72
C LEU A 167 10.61 17.09 -10.96
N ALA A 168 11.00 17.69 -12.09
CA ALA A 168 10.32 17.47 -13.37
C ALA A 168 10.59 16.06 -13.90
N GLY A 169 11.83 15.57 -13.78
CA GLY A 169 12.16 14.18 -14.10
C GLY A 169 11.37 13.18 -13.27
N ASP A 170 11.28 13.39 -11.96
CA ASP A 170 10.44 12.57 -11.06
C ASP A 170 8.97 12.58 -11.48
N HIS A 171 8.47 13.73 -11.93
CA HIS A 171 7.10 13.84 -12.47
C HIS A 171 6.93 13.01 -13.75
N VAL A 172 7.89 13.07 -14.68
CA VAL A 172 7.90 12.26 -15.91
C VAL A 172 7.87 10.77 -15.57
N LEU A 173 8.75 10.30 -14.65
CA LEU A 173 8.79 8.90 -14.22
C LEU A 173 7.46 8.44 -13.62
N LYS A 174 6.83 9.26 -12.77
CA LYS A 174 5.51 8.98 -12.19
C LYS A 174 4.41 8.88 -13.24
N GLN A 175 4.41 9.77 -14.23
CA GLN A 175 3.39 9.75 -15.29
C GLN A 175 3.61 8.56 -16.22
N PHE A 176 4.85 8.24 -16.58
CA PHE A 176 5.18 7.08 -17.39
C PHE A 176 4.78 5.77 -16.68
N ALA A 177 5.05 5.65 -15.40
CA ALA A 177 4.64 4.52 -14.60
C ALA A 177 3.11 4.31 -14.59
N LYS A 178 2.35 5.39 -14.44
CA LYS A 178 0.87 5.35 -14.54
C LYS A 178 0.41 4.93 -15.94
N TRP A 179 1.06 5.45 -16.98
CA TRP A 179 0.77 5.08 -18.36
C TRP A 179 1.02 3.60 -18.59
N LEU A 180 2.18 3.11 -18.15
CA LEU A 180 2.58 1.72 -18.26
C LEU A 180 1.59 0.78 -17.53
N SER A 181 1.19 1.11 -16.29
CA SER A 181 0.20 0.35 -15.52
C SER A 181 -1.17 0.28 -16.20
N ARG A 182 -1.60 1.34 -16.89
CA ARG A 182 -2.89 1.36 -17.60
C ARG A 182 -2.87 0.57 -18.89
N SER A 183 -1.70 0.40 -19.47
CA SER A 183 -1.50 -0.32 -20.74
C SER A 183 -1.33 -1.82 -20.57
N THR A 184 -1.10 -2.28 -19.33
CA THR A 184 -0.91 -3.68 -18.94
C THR A 184 -2.17 -4.27 -18.29
N ARG A 185 -2.31 -5.59 -18.35
CA ARG A 185 -3.41 -6.32 -17.71
C ARG A 185 -3.07 -6.60 -16.24
N GLY A 186 -4.06 -6.94 -15.44
CA GLY A 186 -3.84 -7.31 -14.03
C GLY A 186 -2.96 -8.56 -13.81
N SER A 187 -2.81 -9.42 -14.83
CA SER A 187 -1.88 -10.56 -14.80
C SER A 187 -0.43 -10.17 -15.07
N ASP A 188 -0.21 -9.06 -15.79
CA ASP A 188 1.10 -8.59 -16.20
C ASP A 188 1.76 -7.81 -15.06
N LEU A 189 3.10 -7.73 -15.07
CA LEU A 189 3.82 -6.90 -14.12
C LEU A 189 4.45 -5.71 -14.83
N ALA A 190 4.16 -4.51 -14.32
CA ALA A 190 4.88 -3.29 -14.65
C ALA A 190 5.86 -2.97 -13.53
N VAL A 191 7.12 -2.77 -13.87
CA VAL A 191 8.27 -2.73 -12.97
C VAL A 191 9.12 -1.49 -13.26
N ARG A 192 9.62 -0.82 -12.23
CA ARG A 192 10.75 0.09 -12.38
C ARG A 192 12.04 -0.72 -12.19
N TRP A 193 12.79 -0.86 -13.29
CA TRP A 193 14.01 -1.68 -13.30
C TRP A 193 15.21 -0.94 -12.70
N GLY A 194 15.30 0.37 -12.94
CA GLY A 194 16.32 1.25 -12.36
C GLY A 194 16.27 2.63 -13.01
N GLY A 195 16.64 3.69 -12.34
CA GLY A 195 16.73 5.04 -12.94
C GLY A 195 15.50 5.40 -13.79
N ASP A 196 15.74 5.50 -15.10
CA ASP A 196 14.79 5.74 -16.19
C ASP A 196 14.41 4.46 -16.97
N GLU A 197 14.82 3.28 -16.47
CA GLU A 197 14.55 1.97 -17.03
C GLU A 197 13.32 1.33 -16.41
N PHE A 198 12.48 0.73 -17.25
CA PHE A 198 11.28 0.00 -16.86
C PHE A 198 11.27 -1.40 -17.48
N MET A 199 10.51 -2.30 -16.88
CA MET A 199 10.31 -3.65 -17.40
C MET A 199 8.82 -4.00 -17.38
N LEU A 200 8.37 -4.73 -18.43
CA LEU A 200 7.11 -5.44 -18.40
C LEU A 200 7.39 -6.95 -18.42
N LEU A 201 6.69 -7.67 -17.57
CA LEU A 201 6.58 -9.12 -17.66
C LEU A 201 5.15 -9.43 -18.10
N LEU A 202 5.01 -9.86 -19.36
CA LEU A 202 3.74 -10.19 -19.99
C LEU A 202 3.52 -11.70 -19.87
N LEU A 203 2.51 -12.09 -19.10
CA LEU A 203 2.17 -13.49 -18.87
C LEU A 203 1.12 -13.96 -19.87
N ASP A 204 1.20 -15.24 -20.28
CA ASP A 204 0.32 -15.85 -21.27
C ASP A 204 0.21 -14.98 -22.56
N CYS A 205 1.37 -14.48 -23.02
CA CYS A 205 1.48 -13.56 -24.14
C CYS A 205 2.38 -14.16 -25.25
N GLU A 206 1.78 -14.35 -26.41
CA GLU A 206 2.51 -14.76 -27.61
C GLU A 206 3.18 -13.55 -28.30
N PRO A 207 4.31 -13.73 -28.99
CA PRO A 207 5.06 -12.65 -29.65
C PRO A 207 4.20 -11.79 -30.59
N GLU A 208 3.24 -12.40 -31.27
CA GLU A 208 2.34 -11.74 -32.24
C GLU A 208 1.45 -10.68 -31.55
N LYS A 209 1.16 -10.87 -30.26
CA LYS A 209 0.35 -9.93 -29.46
C LYS A 209 1.15 -8.77 -28.88
N LEU A 210 2.48 -8.85 -28.91
CA LEU A 210 3.35 -7.82 -28.33
C LEU A 210 3.14 -6.46 -29.00
N SER A 211 2.98 -6.44 -30.32
CA SER A 211 2.72 -5.20 -31.08
C SER A 211 1.49 -4.46 -30.59
N ILE A 212 0.45 -5.17 -30.15
CA ILE A 212 -0.78 -4.58 -29.58
C ILE A 212 -0.49 -3.92 -28.23
N VAL A 213 0.37 -4.55 -27.40
CA VAL A 213 0.75 -3.99 -26.09
C VAL A 213 1.61 -2.75 -26.29
N LEU A 214 2.62 -2.82 -27.17
CA LEU A 214 3.50 -1.71 -27.46
C LEU A 214 2.76 -0.54 -28.13
N GLY A 215 1.82 -0.79 -29.04
CA GLY A 215 0.99 0.23 -29.66
C GLY A 215 0.12 1.02 -28.69
N ARG A 216 -0.19 0.46 -27.49
CA ARG A 216 -0.86 1.23 -26.43
C ARG A 216 0.08 2.17 -25.68
N LEU A 217 1.38 1.98 -25.85
CA LEU A 217 2.42 2.82 -25.24
C LEU A 217 2.88 3.94 -26.16
N ASP A 218 2.36 4.02 -27.40
CA ASP A 218 2.70 5.08 -28.34
C ASP A 218 2.07 6.43 -27.92
N GLY A 219 2.74 7.53 -28.26
CA GLY A 219 2.22 8.88 -28.05
C GLY A 219 2.26 9.36 -26.59
N PHE A 220 3.13 8.80 -25.75
CA PHE A 220 3.29 9.27 -24.39
C PHE A 220 3.81 10.71 -24.34
N ALA A 221 3.09 11.58 -23.64
CA ALA A 221 3.47 12.96 -23.42
C ALA A 221 3.14 13.37 -21.97
N VAL A 222 3.93 14.27 -21.43
CA VAL A 222 3.76 14.80 -20.06
C VAL A 222 3.57 16.30 -20.10
N GLU A 223 2.63 16.82 -19.32
CA GLU A 223 2.48 18.27 -19.15
C GLU A 223 3.50 18.79 -18.13
N LEU A 224 4.40 19.68 -18.61
CA LEU A 224 5.36 20.38 -17.78
C LEU A 224 5.20 21.89 -18.00
N HIS A 225 4.94 22.64 -16.94
CA HIS A 225 4.77 24.11 -16.98
C HIS A 225 3.76 24.59 -18.04
N GLY A 226 2.64 23.86 -18.21
CA GLY A 226 1.59 24.18 -19.19
C GLY A 226 1.96 23.87 -20.67
N LYS A 227 3.04 23.12 -20.88
CA LYS A 227 3.45 22.64 -22.21
C LYS A 227 3.42 21.11 -22.23
N SER A 228 2.89 20.52 -23.30
CA SER A 228 2.96 19.10 -23.55
C SER A 228 4.34 18.73 -24.08
N LEU A 229 5.08 17.93 -23.32
CA LEU A 229 6.39 17.41 -23.69
C LEU A 229 6.23 15.95 -24.14
N PRO A 230 6.44 15.63 -25.42
CA PRO A 230 6.48 14.25 -25.88
C PRO A 230 7.73 13.56 -25.31
N VAL A 231 7.54 12.38 -24.76
CA VAL A 231 8.63 11.56 -24.18
C VAL A 231 8.65 10.23 -24.92
N SER A 232 9.73 9.98 -25.64
CA SER A 232 9.97 8.72 -26.34
C SER A 232 10.77 7.75 -25.47
N PHE A 233 10.69 6.48 -25.82
CA PHE A 233 11.42 5.40 -25.14
C PHE A 233 11.94 4.38 -26.15
N ALA A 234 13.03 3.73 -25.82
CA ALA A 234 13.54 2.56 -26.54
C ALA A 234 12.93 1.29 -25.93
N VAL A 235 12.79 0.25 -26.75
CA VAL A 235 12.21 -1.04 -26.35
C VAL A 235 13.12 -2.18 -26.80
N GLY A 236 13.35 -3.13 -25.87
CA GLY A 236 13.94 -4.42 -26.20
C GLY A 236 13.11 -5.52 -25.56
N TRP A 237 12.99 -6.67 -26.18
CA TRP A 237 12.18 -7.75 -25.66
C TRP A 237 12.74 -9.13 -26.02
N LYS A 238 12.35 -10.12 -25.22
CA LYS A 238 12.64 -11.53 -25.45
C LYS A 238 11.44 -12.36 -25.02
N SER A 239 10.98 -13.23 -25.91
CA SER A 239 10.01 -14.28 -25.59
C SER A 239 10.72 -15.46 -24.94
N TYR A 240 10.13 -15.98 -23.86
CA TYR A 240 10.61 -17.16 -23.16
C TYR A 240 10.56 -18.38 -24.10
N GLN A 241 11.62 -19.16 -24.09
CA GLN A 241 11.70 -20.48 -24.72
C GLN A 241 12.03 -21.55 -23.65
N PRO A 242 11.51 -22.77 -23.75
CA PRO A 242 11.86 -23.83 -22.82
C PRO A 242 13.38 -23.97 -22.67
N GLY A 243 13.87 -24.00 -21.45
CA GLY A 243 15.28 -24.00 -21.11
C GLY A 243 15.95 -22.65 -20.97
N ASP A 244 15.25 -21.52 -21.24
CA ASP A 244 15.78 -20.21 -20.97
C ASP A 244 15.90 -19.97 -19.43
N GLU A 245 17.04 -19.44 -19.00
CA GLU A 245 17.28 -19.01 -17.64
C GLU A 245 17.04 -17.50 -17.47
N PHE A 246 16.91 -17.06 -16.24
CA PHE A 246 16.62 -15.65 -15.91
C PHE A 246 17.66 -14.71 -16.54
N GLU A 247 18.93 -15.00 -16.38
CA GLU A 247 20.03 -14.18 -16.86
C GLU A 247 20.01 -14.05 -18.39
N GLY A 248 19.80 -15.16 -19.08
CA GLY A 248 19.72 -15.18 -20.54
C GLY A 248 18.54 -14.40 -21.11
N LEU A 249 17.37 -14.44 -20.45
CA LEU A 249 16.20 -13.66 -20.84
C LEU A 249 16.43 -12.17 -20.73
N ILE A 250 17.01 -11.72 -19.61
CA ILE A 250 17.31 -10.31 -19.38
C ILE A 250 18.39 -9.82 -20.34
N GLU A 251 19.47 -10.57 -20.51
CA GLU A 251 20.57 -10.20 -21.41
C GLU A 251 20.10 -10.08 -22.87
N ALA A 252 19.29 -11.03 -23.36
CA ALA A 252 18.76 -10.97 -24.70
C ALA A 252 17.81 -9.78 -24.91
N ALA A 253 16.96 -9.46 -23.92
CA ALA A 253 16.11 -8.28 -23.98
C ALA A 253 16.92 -6.98 -23.96
N ASP A 254 17.99 -6.90 -23.18
CA ASP A 254 18.89 -5.74 -23.10
C ASP A 254 19.67 -5.53 -24.41
N GLN A 255 20.19 -6.60 -25.02
CA GLN A 255 20.83 -6.53 -26.34
C GLN A 255 19.90 -5.98 -27.40
N ASN A 256 18.63 -6.40 -27.41
CA ASN A 256 17.60 -5.88 -28.32
C ASN A 256 17.26 -4.40 -28.00
N LEU A 257 17.22 -4.02 -26.73
CA LEU A 257 17.04 -2.62 -26.32
C LEU A 257 18.18 -1.73 -26.80
N TYR A 258 19.42 -2.20 -26.64
CA TYR A 258 20.59 -1.47 -27.13
C TYR A 258 20.61 -1.29 -28.65
N ALA A 259 20.25 -2.34 -29.39
CA ALA A 259 20.11 -2.27 -30.86
C ALA A 259 19.05 -1.26 -31.27
N HIS A 260 17.90 -1.20 -30.58
CA HIS A 260 16.84 -0.22 -30.84
C HIS A 260 17.30 1.22 -30.52
N LYS A 261 18.02 1.45 -29.43
CA LYS A 261 18.59 2.79 -29.09
C LYS A 261 19.54 3.33 -30.17
N THR A 262 20.33 2.46 -30.78
CA THR A 262 21.26 2.88 -31.86
C THR A 262 20.55 3.18 -33.15
N THR A 263 19.45 2.51 -33.44
CA THR A 263 18.64 2.73 -34.65
C THR A 263 17.78 3.99 -34.57
N VAL A 264 17.21 4.29 -33.40
CA VAL A 264 16.35 5.48 -33.16
C VAL A 264 17.15 6.79 -33.14
N LYS A 265 18.46 6.75 -32.96
CA LYS A 265 19.32 7.95 -33.09
C LYS A 265 19.47 8.46 -34.52
N LEU A 266 18.98 7.73 -35.52
CA LEU A 266 18.85 8.21 -36.93
C LEU A 266 17.47 8.85 -37.08
N PRO A 267 17.35 10.12 -37.51
CA PRO A 267 16.07 10.77 -37.69
C PRO A 267 15.28 10.14 -38.86
N ASN A 268 14.00 9.84 -38.59
CA ASN A 268 12.96 9.48 -39.53
C ASN A 268 12.88 8.04 -40.10
N GLU A 269 12.63 7.05 -39.26
CA GLU A 269 11.82 5.89 -39.69
C GLU A 269 10.99 5.33 -38.50
N PRO A 270 9.72 4.89 -38.75
CA PRO A 270 8.95 4.21 -37.74
C PRO A 270 9.60 2.87 -37.36
N PRO A 271 9.44 2.37 -36.12
CA PRO A 271 10.12 1.18 -35.64
C PRO A 271 9.77 -0.03 -36.49
N LYS A 272 10.73 -0.55 -37.25
CA LYS A 272 10.63 -1.86 -37.90
C LYS A 272 10.72 -2.93 -36.81
N ILE A 273 9.62 -3.63 -36.61
CA ILE A 273 9.58 -4.83 -35.77
C ILE A 273 10.46 -5.88 -36.44
N LEU A 274 11.65 -6.12 -35.90
CA LEU A 274 12.47 -7.24 -36.30
C LEU A 274 11.82 -8.52 -35.74
N THR A 275 11.28 -9.33 -36.67
CA THR A 275 10.72 -10.67 -36.41
C THR A 275 11.79 -11.65 -35.99
#